data_8f8e2a3bc827ff3d8f91fa2e67045aeb
#
_entry.id   8f8e2a3bc827ff3d8f91fa2e67045aeb
#
_cell.length_a   1.000
_cell.length_b   1.000
_cell.length_c   1.000
_cell.angle_alpha   90.00
_cell.angle_beta   90.00
_cell.angle_gamma   90.00
#
_symmetry.space_group_name_H-M   'P 1'
#
loop_
_entity.id
_entity.type
_entity.pdbx_description
1 polymer ?
#
loop_
_entity_poly.entity_id
_entity_poly.type
_entity_poly.pdbx_seq_one_letter_code
_entity_poly.pdbx_strand_id
1 'polypeptide(L)'
;MSQTNTPVDARLWEYIQNASRREPDLLRRLREETARLPEAHMQITPEQGQFLGLLVRLLEATEVLEVGVFTGYSSLSLALALPDHGRVVACDRSEEFTSMARRYWREAGVEHKIDLRVGPALDTLDGLLSERRKDTFDLVFIDADKQN
;
A
#
# COMPACT_ATOMS: atom_id res chain seq x y z
N MET A 1 7.43 38.69 2.74
CA MET A 1 7.24 37.76 1.60
C MET A 1 5.86 37.14 1.71
N SER A 2 4.96 37.46 0.81
CA SER A 2 3.60 36.91 0.81
C SER A 2 3.67 35.41 0.46
N GLN A 3 3.35 34.53 1.41
CA GLN A 3 3.15 33.11 1.15
C GLN A 3 1.77 32.94 0.51
N THR A 4 1.66 33.25 -0.78
CA THR A 4 0.50 32.85 -1.55
C THR A 4 0.69 31.40 -1.94
N ASN A 5 0.04 30.46 -1.24
CA ASN A 5 -0.09 29.09 -1.70
C ASN A 5 -0.77 29.13 -3.08
N THR A 6 -0.08 28.68 -4.11
CA THR A 6 -0.69 28.53 -5.43
C THR A 6 -1.73 27.41 -5.32
N PRO A 7 -3.04 27.69 -5.53
CA PRO A 7 -4.03 26.64 -5.50
C PRO A 7 -3.77 25.65 -6.63
N VAL A 8 -3.82 24.36 -6.31
CA VAL A 8 -3.70 23.28 -7.31
C VAL A 8 -5.07 23.11 -7.95
N ASP A 9 -5.28 23.70 -9.10
CA ASP A 9 -6.47 23.49 -9.93
C ASP A 9 -6.39 22.18 -10.73
N ALA A 10 -7.48 21.81 -11.40
CA ALA A 10 -7.56 20.56 -12.16
C ALA A 10 -6.48 20.46 -13.25
N ARG A 11 -6.12 21.57 -13.92
CA ARG A 11 -5.10 21.61 -14.97
C ARG A 11 -3.69 21.39 -14.41
N LEU A 12 -3.38 22.04 -13.28
CA LEU A 12 -2.11 21.88 -12.61
C LEU A 12 -1.99 20.44 -12.03
N TRP A 13 -3.09 19.90 -11.50
CA TRP A 13 -3.15 18.53 -11.03
C TRP A 13 -2.89 17.53 -12.16
N GLU A 14 -3.53 17.69 -13.31
CA GLU A 14 -3.29 16.86 -14.50
C GLU A 14 -1.83 16.91 -14.96
N TYR A 15 -1.24 18.12 -14.99
CA TYR A 15 0.17 18.29 -15.33
C TYR A 15 1.08 17.57 -14.34
N ILE A 16 0.85 17.71 -13.03
CA ILE A 16 1.62 17.02 -11.98
C ILE A 16 1.55 15.51 -12.19
N GLN A 17 0.36 14.97 -12.40
CA GLN A 17 0.18 13.55 -12.64
C GLN A 17 0.95 13.06 -13.87
N ASN A 18 0.84 13.77 -14.98
CA ASN A 18 1.51 13.39 -16.22
C ASN A 18 3.04 13.52 -16.15
N ALA A 19 3.55 14.50 -15.40
CA ALA A 19 4.97 14.76 -15.27
C ALA A 19 5.67 13.85 -14.24
N SER A 20 4.98 13.49 -13.15
CA SER A 20 5.59 12.78 -12.01
C SER A 20 5.22 11.29 -11.93
N ARG A 21 4.11 10.88 -12.54
CA ARG A 21 3.64 9.50 -12.44
C ARG A 21 4.55 8.55 -13.21
N ARG A 22 5.05 7.54 -12.50
CA ARG A 22 5.83 6.42 -13.04
C ARG A 22 5.19 5.10 -12.60
N GLU A 23 3.88 5.01 -12.79
CA GLU A 23 3.07 3.87 -12.39
C GLU A 23 3.40 2.67 -13.28
N PRO A 24 3.90 1.55 -12.76
CA PRO A 24 4.04 0.31 -13.51
C PRO A 24 2.71 -0.15 -14.08
N ASP A 25 2.72 -0.80 -15.24
CA ASP A 25 1.52 -1.25 -15.93
C ASP A 25 0.63 -2.16 -15.06
N LEU A 26 1.24 -3.00 -14.26
CA LEU A 26 0.52 -3.89 -13.33
C LEU A 26 -0.27 -3.11 -12.26
N LEU A 27 0.35 -2.09 -11.66
CA LEU A 27 -0.33 -1.20 -10.69
C LEU A 27 -1.46 -0.42 -11.36
N ARG A 28 -1.25 0.06 -12.58
CA ARG A 28 -2.30 0.74 -13.35
C ARG A 28 -3.51 -0.20 -13.58
N ARG A 29 -3.28 -1.45 -14.00
CA ARG A 29 -4.36 -2.44 -14.20
C ARG A 29 -5.11 -2.76 -12.92
N LEU A 30 -4.41 -2.93 -11.81
CA LEU A 30 -5.03 -3.10 -10.50
C LEU A 30 -5.92 -1.90 -10.14
N ARG A 31 -5.41 -0.70 -10.32
CA ARG A 31 -6.18 0.53 -10.04
C ARG A 31 -7.42 0.66 -10.93
N GLU A 32 -7.31 0.37 -12.21
CA GLU A 32 -8.43 0.42 -13.15
C GLU A 32 -9.48 -0.66 -12.88
N GLU A 33 -9.07 -1.84 -12.41
CA GLU A 33 -10.01 -2.88 -11.97
C GLU A 33 -10.72 -2.47 -10.67
N THR A 34 -9.97 -1.95 -9.70
CA THR A 34 -10.53 -1.44 -8.43
C THR A 34 -11.52 -0.30 -8.65
N ALA A 35 -11.26 0.57 -9.65
CA ALA A 35 -12.16 1.68 -9.97
C ALA A 35 -13.58 1.26 -10.39
N ARG A 36 -13.81 -0.03 -10.65
CA ARG A 36 -15.13 -0.60 -10.97
C ARG A 36 -15.90 -1.07 -9.75
N LEU A 37 -15.28 -1.09 -8.58
CA LEU A 37 -15.90 -1.48 -7.32
C LEU A 37 -16.66 -0.29 -6.71
N PRO A 38 -17.78 -0.54 -6.00
CA PRO A 38 -18.50 0.51 -5.25
C PRO A 38 -17.58 1.23 -4.25
N GLU A 39 -16.63 0.51 -3.66
CA GLU A 39 -15.69 0.96 -2.64
C GLU A 39 -14.39 1.56 -3.24
N ALA A 40 -14.34 1.83 -4.53
CA ALA A 40 -13.14 2.33 -5.22
C ALA A 40 -12.49 3.56 -4.56
N HIS A 41 -13.29 4.35 -3.83
CA HIS A 41 -12.83 5.53 -3.10
C HIS A 41 -11.87 5.21 -1.93
N MET A 42 -11.79 3.96 -1.49
CA MET A 42 -10.88 3.51 -0.45
C MET A 42 -9.44 3.29 -0.97
N GLN A 43 -9.25 3.23 -2.28
CA GLN A 43 -7.93 3.00 -2.85
C GLN A 43 -7.05 4.24 -2.72
N ILE A 44 -5.80 4.04 -2.30
CA ILE A 44 -4.79 5.11 -2.33
C ILE A 44 -4.50 5.57 -3.75
N THR A 45 -3.99 6.79 -3.89
CA THR A 45 -3.61 7.34 -5.19
C THR A 45 -2.28 6.74 -5.70
N PRO A 46 -2.01 6.78 -7.01
CA PRO A 46 -0.71 6.37 -7.57
C PRO A 46 0.46 7.14 -6.97
N GLU A 47 0.27 8.41 -6.65
CA GLU A 47 1.28 9.28 -6.03
C GLU A 47 1.61 8.79 -4.61
N GLN A 48 0.60 8.37 -3.84
CA GLN A 48 0.81 7.75 -2.52
C GLN A 48 1.58 6.44 -2.64
N GLY A 49 1.22 5.56 -3.58
CA GLY A 49 1.95 4.31 -3.82
C GLY A 49 3.41 4.56 -4.23
N GLN A 50 3.65 5.53 -5.10
CA GLN A 50 5.00 5.94 -5.49
C GLN A 50 5.80 6.51 -4.30
N PHE A 51 5.15 7.30 -3.43
CA PHE A 51 5.77 7.85 -2.22
C PHE A 51 6.10 6.76 -1.20
N LEU A 52 5.21 5.79 -0.98
CA LEU A 52 5.48 4.63 -0.13
C LEU A 52 6.71 3.85 -0.62
N GLY A 53 6.79 3.59 -1.93
CA GLY A 53 7.96 2.95 -2.52
C GLY A 53 9.26 3.77 -2.39
N LEU A 54 9.17 5.10 -2.40
CA LEU A 54 10.31 5.98 -2.12
C LEU A 54 10.75 5.85 -0.65
N LEU A 55 9.81 5.87 0.30
CA LEU A 55 10.10 5.71 1.72
C LEU A 55 10.79 4.37 2.01
N VAL A 56 10.30 3.26 1.44
CA VAL A 56 10.93 1.94 1.57
C VAL A 56 12.40 1.99 1.18
N ARG A 57 12.72 2.63 0.04
CA ARG A 57 14.12 2.74 -0.44
C ARG A 57 14.97 3.68 0.41
N LEU A 58 14.43 4.83 0.84
CA LEU A 58 15.17 5.79 1.66
C LEU A 58 15.49 5.27 3.05
N LEU A 59 14.59 4.46 3.62
CA LEU A 59 14.77 3.83 4.92
C LEU A 59 15.59 2.54 4.84
N GLU A 60 15.90 2.07 3.62
CA GLU A 60 16.46 0.74 3.39
C GLU A 60 15.62 -0.36 4.09
N ALA A 61 14.29 -0.17 4.10
CA ALA A 61 13.36 -1.00 4.84
C ALA A 61 13.40 -2.45 4.35
N THR A 62 13.32 -3.38 5.29
CA THR A 62 13.23 -4.81 5.05
C THR A 62 11.98 -5.42 5.67
N GLU A 63 11.42 -4.80 6.71
CA GLU A 63 10.24 -5.25 7.41
C GLU A 63 9.19 -4.14 7.44
N VAL A 64 8.06 -4.37 6.79
CA VAL A 64 6.95 -3.40 6.69
C VAL A 64 5.69 -4.00 7.28
N LEU A 65 4.94 -3.20 8.03
CA LEU A 65 3.59 -3.54 8.50
C LEU A 65 2.58 -2.67 7.78
N GLU A 66 1.55 -3.31 7.21
CA GLU A 66 0.40 -2.63 6.60
C GLU A 66 -0.89 -3.02 7.30
N VAL A 67 -1.68 -2.03 7.70
CA VAL A 67 -3.01 -2.20 8.29
C VAL A 67 -4.05 -1.57 7.36
N GLY A 68 -4.81 -2.43 6.68
CA GLY A 68 -5.72 -2.04 5.60
C GLY A 68 -5.10 -2.28 4.23
N VAL A 69 -5.44 -3.41 3.61
CA VAL A 69 -4.92 -3.84 2.30
C VAL A 69 -5.84 -3.45 1.17
N PHE A 70 -7.16 -3.60 1.39
CA PHE A 70 -8.17 -3.47 0.37
C PHE A 70 -7.84 -4.35 -0.85
N THR A 71 -7.78 -3.79 -2.05
CA THR A 71 -7.44 -4.52 -3.28
C THR A 71 -5.93 -4.67 -3.52
N GLY A 72 -5.09 -4.17 -2.60
CA GLY A 72 -3.66 -4.46 -2.56
C GLY A 72 -2.76 -3.49 -3.34
N TYR A 73 -3.22 -2.28 -3.66
CA TYR A 73 -2.38 -1.31 -4.39
C TYR A 73 -1.18 -0.85 -3.56
N SER A 74 -1.39 -0.54 -2.27
CA SER A 74 -0.33 -0.13 -1.34
C SER A 74 0.64 -1.27 -1.06
N SER A 75 0.15 -2.45 -0.68
CA SER A 75 0.99 -3.63 -0.43
C SER A 75 1.81 -4.04 -1.66
N LEU A 76 1.23 -3.96 -2.86
CA LEU A 76 1.97 -4.21 -4.10
C LEU A 76 3.08 -3.17 -4.31
N SER A 77 2.78 -1.89 -4.06
CA SER A 77 3.76 -0.80 -4.17
C SER A 77 4.92 -0.97 -3.19
N LEU A 78 4.63 -1.36 -1.94
CA LEU A 78 5.60 -1.66 -0.90
C LEU A 78 6.47 -2.87 -1.28
N ALA A 79 5.84 -3.98 -1.66
CA ALA A 79 6.54 -5.23 -1.99
C ALA A 79 7.44 -5.11 -3.22
N LEU A 80 7.05 -4.31 -4.24
CA LEU A 80 7.87 -4.01 -5.41
C LEU A 80 9.10 -3.14 -5.07
N ALA A 81 9.01 -2.35 -4.01
CA ALA A 81 10.10 -1.48 -3.58
C ALA A 81 11.09 -2.17 -2.64
N LEU A 82 10.64 -3.19 -1.90
CA LEU A 82 11.44 -3.98 -0.97
C LEU A 82 12.52 -4.82 -1.69
N PRO A 83 13.67 -5.07 -1.04
CA PRO A 83 14.65 -6.04 -1.53
C PRO A 83 14.05 -7.46 -1.55
N ASP A 84 14.72 -8.42 -2.20
CA ASP A 84 14.21 -9.78 -2.38
C ASP A 84 13.93 -10.53 -1.05
N HIS A 85 14.71 -10.22 -0.03
CA HIS A 85 14.52 -10.78 1.32
C HIS A 85 13.55 -9.99 2.19
N GLY A 86 13.05 -8.85 1.70
CA GLY A 86 12.13 -8.00 2.45
C GLY A 86 10.74 -8.62 2.62
N ARG A 87 10.02 -8.18 3.64
CA ARG A 87 8.69 -8.70 4.01
C ARG A 87 7.70 -7.57 4.29
N VAL A 88 6.46 -7.82 3.89
CA VAL A 88 5.30 -7.04 4.30
C VAL A 88 4.39 -7.95 5.12
N VAL A 89 4.15 -7.61 6.38
CA VAL A 89 3.00 -8.16 7.11
C VAL A 89 1.82 -7.27 6.79
N ALA A 90 0.81 -7.84 6.14
CA ALA A 90 -0.35 -7.11 5.67
C ALA A 90 -1.61 -7.67 6.34
N CYS A 91 -2.41 -6.83 6.99
CA CYS A 91 -3.64 -7.27 7.61
C CYS A 91 -4.87 -6.54 7.05
N ASP A 92 -5.92 -7.33 6.80
CA ASP A 92 -7.22 -6.85 6.32
C ASP A 92 -8.33 -7.77 6.83
N ARG A 93 -9.56 -7.25 6.88
CA ARG A 93 -10.73 -8.03 7.31
C ARG A 93 -11.43 -8.75 6.16
N SER A 94 -11.21 -8.31 4.92
CA SER A 94 -11.95 -8.77 3.74
C SER A 94 -11.17 -9.78 2.93
N GLU A 95 -11.59 -11.04 2.97
CA GLU A 95 -11.09 -12.08 2.05
C GLU A 95 -11.45 -11.75 0.60
N GLU A 96 -12.60 -11.12 0.35
CA GLU A 96 -13.04 -10.74 -1.00
C GLU A 96 -12.05 -9.78 -1.65
N PHE A 97 -11.73 -8.68 -0.99
CA PHE A 97 -10.79 -7.69 -1.53
C PHE A 97 -9.37 -8.24 -1.61
N THR A 98 -8.92 -8.94 -0.57
CA THR A 98 -7.57 -9.50 -0.54
C THR A 98 -7.37 -10.66 -1.53
N SER A 99 -8.44 -11.31 -1.98
CA SER A 99 -8.36 -12.28 -3.08
C SER A 99 -7.93 -11.63 -4.40
N MET A 100 -8.39 -10.40 -4.67
CA MET A 100 -7.91 -9.58 -5.80
C MET A 100 -6.44 -9.22 -5.62
N ALA A 101 -6.05 -8.76 -4.42
CA ALA A 101 -4.67 -8.41 -4.10
C ALA A 101 -3.72 -9.58 -4.36
N ARG A 102 -4.02 -10.79 -3.86
CA ARG A 102 -3.21 -12.00 -4.07
C ARG A 102 -2.97 -12.30 -5.55
N ARG A 103 -3.96 -12.09 -6.41
CA ARG A 103 -3.83 -12.31 -7.86
C ARG A 103 -2.75 -11.40 -8.45
N TYR A 104 -2.77 -10.10 -8.10
CA TYR A 104 -1.80 -9.13 -8.58
C TYR A 104 -0.41 -9.35 -7.97
N TRP A 105 -0.31 -9.71 -6.68
CA TRP A 105 0.98 -10.04 -6.05
C TRP A 105 1.65 -11.25 -6.72
N ARG A 106 0.85 -12.24 -7.09
CA ARG A 106 1.32 -13.45 -7.80
C ARG A 106 1.80 -13.11 -9.21
N GLU A 107 1.02 -12.30 -9.94
CA GLU A 107 1.41 -11.82 -11.26
C GLU A 107 2.70 -10.98 -11.24
N ALA A 108 2.87 -10.17 -10.18
CA ALA A 108 4.09 -9.39 -9.95
C ALA A 108 5.29 -10.22 -9.49
N GLY A 109 5.10 -11.50 -9.12
CA GLY A 109 6.13 -12.35 -8.55
C GLY A 109 6.56 -11.97 -7.13
N VAL A 110 5.75 -11.17 -6.40
CA VAL A 110 6.07 -10.68 -5.05
C VAL A 110 5.22 -11.30 -3.93
N GLU A 111 4.34 -12.23 -4.24
CA GLU A 111 3.47 -12.89 -3.23
C GLU A 111 4.30 -13.49 -2.09
N HIS A 112 5.48 -14.00 -2.38
CA HIS A 112 6.40 -14.59 -1.39
C HIS A 112 6.93 -13.58 -0.36
N LYS A 113 6.86 -12.28 -0.64
CA LYS A 113 7.24 -11.20 0.28
C LYS A 113 6.11 -10.80 1.23
N ILE A 114 4.87 -11.25 0.99
CA ILE A 114 3.68 -10.74 1.67
C ILE A 114 3.07 -11.81 2.58
N ASP A 115 3.14 -11.57 3.89
CA ASP A 115 2.44 -12.33 4.93
C ASP A 115 1.07 -11.68 5.16
N LEU A 116 0.05 -12.17 4.44
CA LEU A 116 -1.32 -11.67 4.58
C LEU A 116 -2.03 -12.36 5.74
N ARG A 117 -2.49 -11.57 6.69
CA ARG A 117 -3.30 -12.00 7.84
C ARG A 117 -4.70 -11.44 7.72
N VAL A 118 -5.66 -12.32 7.43
CA VAL A 118 -7.08 -11.93 7.28
C VAL A 118 -7.78 -12.06 8.63
N GLY A 119 -8.31 -10.92 9.12
CA GLY A 119 -8.99 -10.83 10.39
C GLY A 119 -8.97 -9.43 10.98
N PRO A 120 -9.47 -9.25 12.23
CA PRO A 120 -9.35 -7.98 12.94
C PRO A 120 -7.89 -7.58 13.11
N ALA A 121 -7.56 -6.31 12.82
CA ALA A 121 -6.19 -5.83 12.91
C ALA A 121 -5.59 -5.98 14.31
N LEU A 122 -6.39 -5.75 15.37
CA LEU A 122 -5.95 -5.91 16.76
C LEU A 122 -5.49 -7.33 17.07
N ASP A 123 -6.20 -8.35 16.58
CA ASP A 123 -5.81 -9.76 16.77
C ASP A 123 -4.46 -10.05 16.09
N THR A 124 -4.26 -9.49 14.89
CA THR A 124 -2.98 -9.59 14.19
C THR A 124 -1.86 -8.91 14.96
N LEU A 125 -2.09 -7.70 15.48
CA LEU A 125 -1.08 -6.95 16.24
C LEU A 125 -0.72 -7.66 17.56
N ASP A 126 -1.71 -8.18 18.29
CA ASP A 126 -1.48 -8.98 19.50
C ASP A 126 -0.70 -10.28 19.18
N GLY A 127 -1.01 -10.90 18.03
CA GLY A 127 -0.24 -12.04 17.52
C GLY A 127 1.22 -11.68 17.27
N LEU A 128 1.48 -10.55 16.60
CA LEU A 128 2.84 -10.06 16.36
C LEU A 128 3.63 -9.78 17.64
N LEU A 129 2.97 -9.21 18.66
CA LEU A 129 3.58 -9.03 19.98
C LEU A 129 3.94 -10.37 20.63
N SER A 130 3.05 -11.35 20.54
CA SER A 130 3.28 -12.71 21.03
C SER A 130 4.42 -13.43 20.29
N GLU A 131 4.58 -13.16 19.01
CA GLU A 131 5.69 -13.61 18.16
C GLU A 131 7.02 -12.88 18.45
N ARG A 132 7.03 -11.94 19.42
CA ARG A 132 8.17 -11.09 19.78
C ARG A 132 8.63 -10.17 18.65
N ARG A 133 7.70 -9.73 17.81
CA ARG A 133 7.98 -8.82 16.70
C ARG A 133 7.83 -7.32 17.06
N LYS A 134 7.88 -7.02 18.35
CA LYS A 134 7.96 -5.65 18.82
C LYS A 134 9.26 -5.00 18.31
N ASP A 135 9.16 -3.76 17.85
CA ASP A 135 10.29 -2.94 17.39
C ASP A 135 11.07 -3.58 16.20
N THR A 136 10.40 -4.41 15.37
CA THR A 136 11.03 -5.08 14.21
C THR A 136 10.66 -4.47 12.87
N PHE A 137 9.70 -3.56 12.81
CA PHE A 137 9.25 -2.95 11.57
C PHE A 137 9.96 -1.62 11.30
N ASP A 138 10.52 -1.49 10.09
CA ASP A 138 11.18 -0.27 9.62
C ASP A 138 10.17 0.78 9.16
N LEU A 139 9.00 0.34 8.67
CA LEU A 139 7.92 1.19 8.19
C LEU A 139 6.57 0.59 8.57
N VAL A 140 5.67 1.44 9.07
CA VAL A 140 4.27 1.05 9.35
C VAL A 140 3.34 1.97 8.54
N PHE A 141 2.45 1.37 7.76
CA PHE A 141 1.41 2.06 7.02
C PHE A 141 0.04 1.65 7.52
N ILE A 142 -0.72 2.61 8.07
CA ILE A 142 -2.05 2.38 8.63
C ILE A 142 -3.06 3.17 7.80
N ASP A 143 -3.88 2.45 7.02
CA ASP A 143 -4.93 3.02 6.18
C ASP A 143 -6.23 2.19 6.25
N ALA A 144 -6.57 1.75 7.45
CA ALA A 144 -7.84 1.10 7.75
C ALA A 144 -8.94 2.12 8.10
N ASP A 145 -10.18 1.62 8.27
CA ASP A 145 -11.27 2.45 8.75
C ASP A 145 -10.94 3.06 10.14
N LYS A 146 -11.47 4.26 10.39
CA LYS A 146 -11.15 5.05 11.59
C LYS A 146 -12.18 4.87 12.73
N GLN A 147 -13.08 3.89 12.60
CA GLN A 147 -14.17 3.68 13.57
C GLN A 147 -13.85 2.58 14.60
N ASN A 148 -12.75 1.88 14.43
CA ASN A 148 -12.28 0.80 15.33
C ASN A 148 -10.91 1.12 15.91
#